data_53e6c963d454eeca37392d058be6a620
#
_entry.id   53e6c963d454eeca37392d058be6a620
#
_cell.length_a   1.000
_cell.length_b   1.000
_cell.length_c   1.000
_cell.angle_alpha   90.00
_cell.angle_beta   90.00
_cell.angle_gamma   90.00
#
_symmetry.space_group_name_H-M   'P 1'
#
loop_
_entity.id
_entity.type
_entity.pdbx_description
1 polymer ?
#
loop_
_entity_poly.entity_id
_entity_poly.type
_entity_poly.pdbx_seq_one_letter_code
_entity_poly.pdbx_strand_id
1 'polypeptide(L)'
;DYTGFQRAIILATVTMATTLYAATILVVSVILPQMQGSLSATQDQIAWVVTFNILATAIATPMTGWLAGKFGRRKTMIYCQLGFLVSTLACGFAPNLELLVVARVFQGAFGAPIVPLAQATILDTFPKEKQAFGTAIFGMGVVIGPVIGPVLGGYLADIYNWRWAFYMIVPVAALALAALLLFLPESRSRSTA
;
A
#
# COMPACT_ATOMS: atom_id res chain seq x y z
N ASP A 1 -9.20 -20.51 -16.77
CA ASP A 1 -7.83 -20.23 -17.20
C ASP A 1 -7.68 -18.84 -17.76
N TYR A 2 -6.62 -18.14 -17.34
CA TYR A 2 -6.34 -16.77 -17.74
C TYR A 2 -5.41 -16.74 -18.94
N THR A 3 -5.64 -15.79 -19.86
CA THR A 3 -4.72 -15.55 -20.98
C THR A 3 -3.42 -14.91 -20.46
N GLY A 4 -2.36 -14.96 -21.26
CA GLY A 4 -1.10 -14.30 -20.92
C GLY A 4 -1.25 -12.81 -20.69
N PHE A 5 -2.11 -12.14 -21.48
CA PHE A 5 -2.42 -10.71 -21.32
C PHE A 5 -3.13 -10.43 -20.00
N GLN A 6 -4.13 -11.25 -19.66
CA GLN A 6 -4.84 -11.11 -18.38
C GLN A 6 -3.91 -11.28 -17.18
N ARG A 7 -3.01 -12.27 -17.22
CA ARG A 7 -2.01 -12.48 -16.17
C ARG A 7 -1.07 -11.29 -16.04
N ALA A 8 -0.63 -10.73 -17.15
CA ALA A 8 0.26 -9.56 -17.15
C ALA A 8 -0.42 -8.36 -16.49
N ILE A 9 -1.69 -8.10 -16.80
CA ILE A 9 -2.46 -7.00 -16.22
C ILE A 9 -2.67 -7.22 -14.72
N ILE A 10 -3.05 -8.43 -14.32
CA ILE A 10 -3.25 -8.77 -12.89
C ILE A 10 -1.94 -8.58 -12.12
N LEU A 11 -0.83 -9.10 -12.66
CA LEU A 11 0.49 -8.95 -12.04
C LEU A 11 0.88 -7.49 -11.91
N ALA A 12 0.70 -6.70 -12.96
CA ALA A 12 1.01 -5.27 -12.94
C ALA A 12 0.17 -4.53 -11.88
N THR A 13 -1.12 -4.87 -11.79
CA THR A 13 -2.05 -4.24 -10.86
C THR A 13 -1.67 -4.50 -9.40
N VAL A 14 -1.48 -5.77 -9.04
CA VAL A 14 -1.16 -6.13 -7.65
C VAL A 14 0.25 -5.69 -7.27
N THR A 15 1.18 -5.69 -8.22
CA THR A 15 2.54 -5.21 -8.01
C THR A 15 2.54 -3.70 -7.77
N MET A 16 1.79 -2.94 -8.55
CA MET A 16 1.66 -1.49 -8.38
C MET A 16 1.07 -1.14 -7.01
N ALA A 17 0.00 -1.81 -6.61
CA ALA A 17 -0.62 -1.58 -5.30
C ALA A 17 0.37 -1.84 -4.16
N THR A 18 1.09 -2.94 -4.23
CA THR A 18 2.09 -3.31 -3.21
C THR A 18 3.27 -2.36 -3.20
N THR A 19 3.74 -1.96 -4.39
CA THR A 19 4.85 -1.00 -4.54
C THR A 19 4.53 0.33 -3.89
N LEU A 20 3.30 0.83 -4.07
CA LEU A 20 2.87 2.08 -3.44
C LEU A 20 2.86 1.98 -1.93
N TYR A 21 2.35 0.88 -1.39
CA TYR A 21 2.37 0.66 0.06
C TYR A 21 3.81 0.61 0.57
N ALA A 22 4.68 -0.14 -0.10
CA ALA A 22 6.09 -0.25 0.27
C ALA A 22 6.80 1.11 0.22
N ALA A 23 6.46 1.95 -0.77
CA ALA A 23 7.02 3.29 -0.89
C ALA A 23 6.66 4.17 0.31
N THR A 24 5.46 4.05 0.86
CA THR A 24 5.02 4.87 2.00
C THR A 24 5.81 4.57 3.28
N ILE A 25 6.39 3.38 3.39
CA ILE A 25 7.13 3.01 4.60
C ILE A 25 8.38 3.88 4.77
N LEU A 26 9.13 4.09 3.70
CA LEU A 26 10.40 4.82 3.77
C LEU A 26 10.29 6.29 3.38
N VAL A 27 9.30 6.70 2.57
CA VAL A 27 9.16 8.09 2.18
C VAL A 27 8.96 9.00 3.39
N VAL A 28 8.23 8.53 4.39
CA VAL A 28 7.95 9.29 5.60
C VAL A 28 9.24 9.59 6.37
N SER A 29 10.18 8.66 6.40
CA SER A 29 11.46 8.86 7.09
C SER A 29 12.26 10.03 6.51
N VAL A 30 12.18 10.23 5.19
CA VAL A 30 12.88 11.33 4.50
C VAL A 30 12.25 12.69 4.82
N ILE A 31 10.91 12.75 4.90
CA ILE A 31 10.19 14.00 5.12
C ILE A 31 9.93 14.28 6.61
N LEU A 32 10.36 13.40 7.50
CA LEU A 32 10.08 13.50 8.93
C LEU A 32 10.56 14.81 9.55
N PRO A 33 11.79 15.31 9.29
CA PRO A 33 12.24 16.58 9.85
C PRO A 33 11.39 17.76 9.42
N GLN A 34 10.94 17.79 8.16
CA GLN A 34 10.08 18.86 7.65
C GLN A 34 8.70 18.81 8.30
N MET A 35 8.13 17.61 8.47
CA MET A 35 6.87 17.43 9.20
C MET A 35 7.00 17.90 10.65
N GLN A 36 8.10 17.58 11.30
CA GLN A 36 8.36 17.98 12.67
C GLN A 36 8.32 19.49 12.83
N GLY A 37 8.99 20.23 11.95
CA GLY A 37 8.99 21.68 11.96
C GLY A 37 7.62 22.27 11.63
N SER A 38 6.97 21.73 10.62
CA SER A 38 5.65 22.23 10.16
C SER A 38 4.55 22.01 11.20
N LEU A 39 4.58 20.89 11.93
CA LEU A 39 3.56 20.56 12.93
C LEU A 39 3.94 20.98 14.35
N SER A 40 5.07 21.65 14.51
CA SER A 40 5.57 22.09 15.83
C SER A 40 5.65 20.94 16.82
N ALA A 41 6.13 19.79 16.37
CA ALA A 41 6.20 18.57 17.16
C ALA A 41 7.59 18.38 17.76
N THR A 42 7.65 17.71 18.92
CA THR A 42 8.93 17.28 19.49
C THR A 42 9.46 16.08 18.70
N GLN A 43 10.73 15.73 18.92
CA GLN A 43 11.36 14.57 18.30
C GLN A 43 10.62 13.26 18.67
N ASP A 44 10.18 13.13 19.90
CA ASP A 44 9.43 11.95 20.35
C ASP A 44 8.04 11.90 19.70
N GLN A 45 7.37 13.04 19.61
CA GLN A 45 6.03 13.13 19.04
C GLN A 45 6.02 12.81 17.55
N ILE A 46 6.99 13.33 16.79
CA ILE A 46 7.03 13.06 15.36
C ILE A 46 7.36 11.60 15.05
N ALA A 47 8.10 10.94 15.93
CA ALA A 47 8.39 9.52 15.81
C ALA A 47 7.11 8.67 15.86
N TRP A 48 6.05 9.16 16.52
CA TRP A 48 4.76 8.45 16.56
C TRP A 48 4.16 8.24 15.17
N VAL A 49 4.41 9.13 14.22
CA VAL A 49 3.94 9.02 12.84
C VAL A 49 4.46 7.72 12.20
N VAL A 50 5.69 7.34 12.50
CA VAL A 50 6.29 6.09 12.03
C VAL A 50 5.87 4.91 12.90
N THR A 51 5.99 5.06 14.20
CA THR A 51 5.77 3.97 15.18
C THR A 51 4.35 3.42 15.12
N PHE A 52 3.33 4.29 15.12
CA PHE A 52 1.94 3.84 15.09
C PHE A 52 1.57 3.20 13.75
N ASN A 53 2.18 3.63 12.65
CA ASN A 53 2.00 2.98 11.36
C ASN A 53 2.55 1.55 11.38
N ILE A 54 3.75 1.37 11.92
CA ILE A 54 4.39 0.05 12.06
C ILE A 54 3.54 -0.86 12.95
N LEU A 55 3.05 -0.34 14.06
CA LEU A 55 2.20 -1.08 14.98
C LEU A 55 0.91 -1.55 14.31
N ALA A 56 0.24 -0.66 13.58
CA ALA A 56 -0.97 -0.99 12.83
C ALA A 56 -0.69 -2.06 11.77
N THR A 57 0.43 -1.97 11.07
CA THR A 57 0.89 -2.96 10.10
C THR A 57 1.09 -4.32 10.77
N ALA A 58 1.74 -4.34 11.92
CA ALA A 58 2.02 -5.57 12.66
C ALA A 58 0.74 -6.25 13.14
N ILE A 59 -0.29 -5.48 13.49
CA ILE A 59 -1.60 -6.00 13.91
C ILE A 59 -2.42 -6.48 12.70
N ALA A 60 -2.43 -5.70 11.63
CA ALA A 60 -3.27 -5.99 10.46
C ALA A 60 -2.76 -7.17 9.63
N THR A 61 -1.45 -7.37 9.56
CA THR A 61 -0.88 -8.42 8.71
C THR A 61 -1.36 -9.82 9.09
N PRO A 62 -1.35 -10.25 10.37
CA PRO A 62 -1.91 -11.56 10.75
C PRO A 62 -3.40 -11.70 10.52
N MET A 63 -4.15 -10.59 10.52
CA MET A 63 -5.59 -10.59 10.30
C MET A 63 -5.98 -10.81 8.84
N THR A 64 -5.04 -10.71 7.93
CA THR A 64 -5.31 -10.78 6.48
C THR A 64 -6.00 -12.08 6.08
N GLY A 65 -5.53 -13.22 6.59
CA GLY A 65 -6.12 -14.52 6.28
C GLY A 65 -7.56 -14.63 6.74
N TRP A 66 -7.85 -14.14 7.94
CA TRP A 66 -9.20 -14.13 8.49
C TRP A 66 -10.14 -13.24 7.66
N LEU A 67 -9.67 -12.03 7.32
CA LEU A 67 -10.44 -11.08 6.50
C LEU A 67 -10.73 -11.65 5.11
N ALA A 68 -9.73 -12.25 4.48
CA ALA A 68 -9.88 -12.84 3.15
C ALA A 68 -10.83 -14.04 3.19
N GLY A 69 -10.79 -14.86 4.27
CA GLY A 69 -11.70 -15.96 4.47
C GLY A 69 -13.14 -15.53 4.67
N LYS A 70 -13.36 -14.42 5.41
CA LYS A 70 -14.70 -13.92 5.74
C LYS A 70 -15.34 -13.15 4.58
N PHE A 71 -14.60 -12.24 3.95
CA PHE A 71 -15.14 -11.32 2.93
C PHE A 71 -14.77 -11.71 1.50
N GLY A 72 -13.84 -12.64 1.32
CA GLY A 72 -13.27 -12.97 0.03
C GLY A 72 -12.04 -12.12 -0.28
N ARG A 73 -11.10 -12.70 -1.01
CA ARG A 73 -9.83 -12.03 -1.30
C ARG A 73 -10.01 -10.76 -2.13
N ARG A 74 -10.85 -10.83 -3.17
CA ARG A 74 -11.09 -9.69 -4.06
C ARG A 74 -11.66 -8.49 -3.29
N LYS A 75 -12.72 -8.70 -2.52
CA LYS A 75 -13.36 -7.63 -1.74
C LYS A 75 -12.41 -7.05 -0.70
N THR A 76 -11.70 -7.91 0.03
CA THR A 76 -10.75 -7.48 1.04
C THR A 76 -9.67 -6.60 0.42
N MET A 77 -9.12 -7.01 -0.73
CA MET A 77 -8.07 -6.26 -1.40
C MET A 77 -8.58 -4.91 -1.91
N ILE A 78 -9.79 -4.86 -2.47
CA ILE A 78 -10.39 -3.62 -2.97
C ILE A 78 -10.65 -2.65 -1.81
N TYR A 79 -11.23 -3.12 -0.71
CA TYR A 79 -11.48 -2.28 0.45
C TYR A 79 -10.18 -1.79 1.10
N CYS A 80 -9.16 -2.64 1.16
CA CYS A 80 -7.85 -2.25 1.68
C CYS A 80 -7.21 -1.19 0.80
N GLN A 81 -7.28 -1.33 -0.51
CA GLN A 81 -6.74 -0.33 -1.44
C GLN A 81 -7.50 1.00 -1.33
N LEU A 82 -8.83 0.94 -1.21
CA LEU A 82 -9.65 2.15 -1.00
C LEU A 82 -9.29 2.82 0.32
N GLY A 83 -9.20 2.04 1.40
CA GLY A 83 -8.81 2.57 2.71
C GLY A 83 -7.41 3.16 2.70
N PHE A 84 -6.48 2.52 2.02
CA PHE A 84 -5.12 3.03 1.83
C PHE A 84 -5.12 4.36 1.08
N LEU A 85 -5.88 4.46 0.00
CA LEU A 85 -6.02 5.70 -0.78
C LEU A 85 -6.56 6.84 0.07
N VAL A 86 -7.66 6.61 0.78
CA VAL A 86 -8.30 7.61 1.63
C VAL A 86 -7.37 8.01 2.78
N SER A 87 -6.71 7.06 3.40
CA SER A 87 -5.77 7.31 4.50
C SER A 87 -4.55 8.11 4.04
N THR A 88 -4.03 7.82 2.86
CA THR A 88 -2.91 8.56 2.27
C THR A 88 -3.32 10.00 1.99
N LEU A 89 -4.52 10.21 1.45
CA LEU A 89 -5.05 11.55 1.24
C LEU A 89 -5.22 12.29 2.57
N ALA A 90 -5.71 11.61 3.60
CA ALA A 90 -5.85 12.17 4.94
C ALA A 90 -4.49 12.55 5.54
N CYS A 91 -3.44 11.76 5.30
CA CYS A 91 -2.08 12.10 5.72
C CYS A 91 -1.62 13.41 5.08
N GLY A 92 -1.89 13.60 3.79
CA GLY A 92 -1.53 14.83 3.08
C GLY A 92 -2.30 16.06 3.54
N PHE A 93 -3.53 15.90 4.02
CA PHE A 93 -4.37 16.99 4.49
C PHE A 93 -4.35 17.19 6.00
N ALA A 94 -3.60 16.39 6.76
CA ALA A 94 -3.62 16.46 8.22
C ALA A 94 -3.21 17.85 8.72
N PRO A 95 -4.08 18.55 9.47
CA PRO A 95 -3.78 19.90 9.97
C PRO A 95 -2.91 19.91 11.21
N ASN A 96 -2.85 18.80 11.94
CA ASN A 96 -2.07 18.70 13.17
C ASN A 96 -1.47 17.29 13.31
N LEU A 97 -0.64 17.12 14.33
CA LEU A 97 0.07 15.85 14.58
C LEU A 97 -0.89 14.72 14.91
N GLU A 98 -1.90 14.96 15.73
CA GLU A 98 -2.83 13.91 16.17
C GLU A 98 -3.58 13.30 14.99
N LEU A 99 -4.08 14.14 14.07
CA LEU A 99 -4.79 13.66 12.89
C LEU A 99 -3.84 12.95 11.92
N LEU A 100 -2.60 13.42 11.82
CA LEU A 100 -1.59 12.73 11.00
C LEU A 100 -1.29 11.34 11.56
N VAL A 101 -1.13 11.20 12.88
CA VAL A 101 -0.90 9.90 13.52
C VAL A 101 -2.07 8.96 13.28
N VAL A 102 -3.31 9.43 13.44
CA VAL A 102 -4.51 8.63 13.19
C VAL A 102 -4.55 8.18 11.73
N ALA A 103 -4.29 9.08 10.79
CA ALA A 103 -4.25 8.75 9.36
C ALA A 103 -3.16 7.71 9.05
N ARG A 104 -2.02 7.79 9.71
CA ARG A 104 -0.93 6.82 9.55
C ARG A 104 -1.30 5.44 10.09
N VAL A 105 -2.06 5.39 11.18
CA VAL A 105 -2.59 4.11 11.71
C VAL A 105 -3.48 3.44 10.66
N PHE A 106 -4.44 4.17 10.12
CA PHE A 106 -5.33 3.64 9.09
C PHE A 106 -4.58 3.26 7.81
N GLN A 107 -3.59 4.05 7.41
CA GLN A 107 -2.78 3.77 6.24
C GLN A 107 -2.03 2.44 6.39
N GLY A 108 -1.42 2.19 7.54
CA GLY A 108 -0.75 0.92 7.84
C GLY A 108 -1.72 -0.25 7.93
N ALA A 109 -2.85 -0.05 8.58
CA ALA A 109 -3.86 -1.10 8.76
C ALA A 109 -4.49 -1.53 7.42
N PHE A 110 -4.77 -0.60 6.53
CA PHE A 110 -5.35 -0.92 5.22
C PHE A 110 -4.30 -1.33 4.18
N GLY A 111 -3.08 -0.83 4.31
CA GLY A 111 -2.01 -1.16 3.36
C GLY A 111 -1.39 -2.53 3.59
N ALA A 112 -1.23 -2.94 4.85
CA ALA A 112 -0.56 -4.17 5.20
C ALA A 112 -1.15 -5.42 4.54
N PRO A 113 -2.49 -5.62 4.53
CA PRO A 113 -3.08 -6.82 3.91
C PRO A 113 -2.87 -6.91 2.40
N ILE A 114 -2.54 -5.81 1.72
CA ILE A 114 -2.35 -5.80 0.26
C ILE A 114 -1.21 -6.74 -0.14
N VAL A 115 -0.14 -6.80 0.64
CA VAL A 115 1.05 -7.59 0.30
C VAL A 115 0.74 -9.10 0.24
N PRO A 116 0.25 -9.73 1.31
CA PRO A 116 -0.06 -11.17 1.24
C PRO A 116 -1.20 -11.48 0.27
N LEU A 117 -2.18 -10.58 0.12
CA LEU A 117 -3.27 -10.77 -0.83
C LEU A 117 -2.77 -10.71 -2.27
N ALA A 118 -1.81 -9.81 -2.56
CA ALA A 118 -1.18 -9.73 -3.88
C ALA A 118 -0.41 -11.02 -4.20
N GLN A 119 0.36 -11.53 -3.25
CA GLN A 119 1.09 -12.78 -3.41
C GLN A 119 0.15 -13.95 -3.68
N ALA A 120 -0.93 -14.04 -2.90
CA ALA A 120 -1.94 -15.09 -3.09
C ALA A 120 -2.60 -14.99 -4.48
N THR A 121 -2.86 -13.79 -4.96
CA THR A 121 -3.43 -13.56 -6.29
C THR A 121 -2.49 -14.07 -7.38
N ILE A 122 -1.20 -13.80 -7.27
CA ILE A 122 -0.20 -14.27 -8.24
C ILE A 122 -0.17 -15.80 -8.26
N LEU A 123 -0.15 -16.44 -7.10
CA LEU A 123 -0.12 -17.90 -7.01
C LEU A 123 -1.39 -18.55 -7.59
N ASP A 124 -2.54 -17.88 -7.49
CA ASP A 124 -3.80 -18.39 -8.03
C ASP A 124 -3.96 -18.18 -9.54
N THR A 125 -3.36 -17.12 -10.08
CA THR A 125 -3.58 -16.74 -11.49
C THR A 125 -2.50 -17.27 -12.42
N PHE A 126 -1.29 -17.51 -11.91
CA PHE A 126 -0.19 -18.02 -12.70
C PHE A 126 -0.14 -19.54 -12.66
N PRO A 127 0.12 -20.21 -13.82
CA PRO A 127 0.35 -21.65 -13.79
C PRO A 127 1.63 -21.97 -13.03
N LYS A 128 1.73 -23.16 -12.51
CA LYS A 128 2.80 -23.58 -11.61
C LYS A 128 4.21 -23.31 -12.20
N GLU A 129 4.36 -23.47 -13.51
CA GLU A 129 5.63 -23.24 -14.23
C GLU A 129 6.03 -21.76 -14.30
N LYS A 130 5.06 -20.85 -14.16
CA LYS A 130 5.28 -19.41 -14.29
C LYS A 130 5.18 -18.66 -12.98
N GLN A 131 4.87 -19.33 -11.88
CA GLN A 131 4.75 -18.70 -10.56
C GLN A 131 6.04 -18.03 -10.11
N ALA A 132 7.19 -18.67 -10.38
CA ALA A 132 8.48 -18.10 -10.05
C ALA A 132 8.73 -16.78 -10.78
N PHE A 133 8.35 -16.71 -12.06
CA PHE A 133 8.46 -15.47 -12.85
C PHE A 133 7.57 -14.37 -12.27
N GLY A 134 6.30 -14.66 -12.00
CA GLY A 134 5.37 -13.71 -11.42
C GLY A 134 5.84 -13.18 -10.07
N THR A 135 6.31 -14.07 -9.21
CA THR A 135 6.83 -13.72 -7.90
C THR A 135 8.09 -12.87 -8.00
N ALA A 136 8.97 -13.14 -8.98
CA ALA A 136 10.18 -12.36 -9.20
C ALA A 136 9.84 -10.93 -9.62
N ILE A 137 8.91 -10.75 -10.55
CA ILE A 137 8.45 -9.42 -10.99
C ILE A 137 7.83 -8.65 -9.83
N PHE A 138 6.98 -9.31 -9.04
CA PHE A 138 6.39 -8.74 -7.83
C PHE A 138 7.47 -8.30 -6.84
N GLY A 139 8.46 -9.14 -6.58
CA GLY A 139 9.58 -8.83 -5.69
C GLY A 139 10.38 -7.62 -6.15
N MET A 140 10.59 -7.47 -7.46
CA MET A 140 11.24 -6.29 -8.02
C MET A 140 10.46 -5.02 -7.71
N GLY A 141 9.14 -5.04 -7.87
CA GLY A 141 8.28 -3.91 -7.53
C GLY A 141 8.36 -3.54 -6.06
N VAL A 142 8.33 -4.53 -5.18
CA VAL A 142 8.43 -4.33 -3.73
C VAL A 142 9.76 -3.68 -3.33
N VAL A 143 10.83 -3.99 -4.05
CA VAL A 143 12.16 -3.38 -3.81
C VAL A 143 12.23 -1.97 -4.41
N ILE A 144 11.66 -1.77 -5.60
CA ILE A 144 11.71 -0.48 -6.30
C ILE A 144 10.94 0.60 -5.55
N GLY A 145 9.80 0.25 -4.93
CA GLY A 145 8.97 1.21 -4.19
C GLY A 145 9.75 1.98 -3.13
N PRO A 146 10.41 1.30 -2.19
CA PRO A 146 11.22 1.95 -1.16
C PRO A 146 12.42 2.73 -1.68
N VAL A 147 12.87 2.48 -2.91
CA VAL A 147 13.95 3.24 -3.55
C VAL A 147 13.41 4.52 -4.18
N ILE A 148 12.33 4.40 -4.99
CA ILE A 148 11.77 5.53 -5.74
C ILE A 148 10.98 6.47 -4.82
N GLY A 149 10.24 5.91 -3.85
CA GLY A 149 9.39 6.70 -2.95
C GLY A 149 10.14 7.84 -2.26
N PRO A 150 11.22 7.54 -1.51
CA PRO A 150 12.00 8.58 -0.85
C PRO A 150 12.62 9.59 -1.81
N VAL A 151 13.09 9.16 -2.99
CA VAL A 151 13.70 10.05 -3.98
C VAL A 151 12.68 11.06 -4.49
N LEU A 152 11.53 10.59 -4.96
CA LEU A 152 10.46 11.45 -5.47
C LEU A 152 9.80 12.26 -4.35
N GLY A 153 9.55 11.62 -3.21
CA GLY A 153 8.92 12.29 -2.07
C GLY A 153 9.80 13.39 -1.50
N GLY A 154 11.09 13.13 -1.36
CA GLY A 154 12.04 14.12 -0.90
C GLY A 154 12.17 15.29 -1.87
N TYR A 155 12.20 15.02 -3.17
CA TYR A 155 12.25 16.03 -4.21
C TYR A 155 11.01 16.96 -4.16
N LEU A 156 9.81 16.37 -4.07
CA LEU A 156 8.58 17.14 -3.98
C LEU A 156 8.47 17.91 -2.67
N ALA A 157 8.94 17.34 -1.57
CA ALA A 157 8.95 18.00 -0.28
C ALA A 157 9.88 19.22 -0.29
N ASP A 158 11.02 19.14 -0.97
CA ASP A 158 11.97 20.25 -1.08
C ASP A 158 11.43 21.38 -1.95
N ILE A 159 10.74 21.07 -3.05
CA ILE A 159 10.20 22.07 -3.98
C ILE A 159 8.91 22.70 -3.47
N TYR A 160 8.00 21.89 -2.93
CA TYR A 160 6.68 22.33 -2.46
C TYR A 160 6.61 22.27 -0.94
N ASN A 161 6.18 21.13 -0.39
CA ASN A 161 6.18 20.84 1.04
C ASN A 161 6.01 19.33 1.24
N TRP A 162 6.11 18.89 2.50
CA TRP A 162 6.06 17.45 2.84
C TRP A 162 4.73 16.79 2.45
N ARG A 163 3.65 17.56 2.33
CA ARG A 163 2.33 17.01 1.99
C ARG A 163 2.30 16.42 0.58
N TRP A 164 3.13 16.95 -0.32
CA TRP A 164 3.23 16.44 -1.68
C TRP A 164 3.81 15.03 -1.76
N ALA A 165 4.57 14.62 -0.75
CA ALA A 165 5.05 13.23 -0.68
C ALA A 165 3.89 12.23 -0.55
N PHE A 166 2.81 12.63 0.12
CA PHE A 166 1.57 11.82 0.17
C PHE A 166 0.73 12.02 -1.08
N TYR A 167 0.62 13.25 -1.58
CA TYR A 167 -0.21 13.55 -2.75
C TYR A 167 0.29 12.84 -4.02
N MET A 168 1.58 12.63 -4.17
CA MET A 168 2.13 11.93 -5.34
C MET A 168 1.66 10.48 -5.41
N ILE A 169 1.34 9.87 -4.27
CA ILE A 169 0.89 8.49 -4.18
C ILE A 169 -0.59 8.37 -4.56
N VAL A 170 -1.40 9.39 -4.26
CA VAL A 170 -2.85 9.36 -4.43
C VAL A 170 -3.30 9.06 -5.86
N PRO A 171 -2.80 9.74 -6.92
CA PRO A 171 -3.24 9.42 -8.28
C PRO A 171 -2.91 7.99 -8.70
N VAL A 172 -1.73 7.50 -8.34
CA VAL A 172 -1.29 6.14 -8.68
C VAL A 172 -2.07 5.12 -7.87
N ALA A 173 -2.37 5.41 -6.60
CA ALA A 173 -3.22 4.56 -5.76
C ALA A 173 -4.65 4.48 -6.31
N ALA A 174 -5.18 5.60 -6.81
CA ALA A 174 -6.49 5.63 -7.46
C ALA A 174 -6.49 4.79 -8.74
N LEU A 175 -5.43 4.87 -9.54
CA LEU A 175 -5.25 4.05 -10.73
C LEU A 175 -5.18 2.57 -10.38
N ALA A 176 -4.45 2.22 -9.33
CA ALA A 176 -4.36 0.85 -8.83
C ALA A 176 -5.72 0.34 -8.36
N LEU A 177 -6.49 1.17 -7.68
CA LEU A 177 -7.84 0.82 -7.23
C LEU A 177 -8.76 0.57 -8.43
N ALA A 178 -8.74 1.43 -9.45
CA ALA A 178 -9.51 1.26 -10.66
C ALA A 178 -9.15 -0.05 -11.37
N ALA A 179 -7.85 -0.36 -11.45
CA ALA A 179 -7.37 -1.59 -12.07
C ALA A 179 -7.79 -2.83 -11.28
N LEU A 180 -7.80 -2.75 -9.94
CA LEU A 180 -8.28 -3.84 -9.09
C LEU A 180 -9.77 -4.10 -9.32
N LEU A 181 -10.57 -3.03 -9.43
CA LEU A 181 -12.01 -3.15 -9.68
C LEU A 181 -12.30 -3.77 -11.05
N LEU A 182 -11.49 -3.45 -12.06
CA LEU A 182 -11.71 -3.90 -13.43
C LEU A 182 -11.13 -5.29 -13.73
N PHE A 183 -9.98 -5.61 -13.16
CA PHE A 183 -9.20 -6.76 -13.60
C PHE A 183 -9.00 -7.84 -12.53
N LEU A 184 -9.18 -7.54 -11.24
CA LEU A 184 -8.91 -8.52 -10.19
C LEU A 184 -9.99 -9.60 -10.18
N PRO A 185 -9.61 -10.89 -10.34
CA PRO A 185 -10.57 -11.99 -10.33
C PRO A 185 -10.98 -12.36 -8.91
N GLU A 186 -12.16 -12.96 -8.77
CA GLU A 186 -12.58 -13.54 -7.51
C GLU A 186 -11.77 -14.80 -7.18
N SER A 187 -11.54 -15.03 -5.88
CA SER A 187 -10.85 -16.22 -5.42
C SER A 187 -11.70 -17.47 -5.63
N ARG A 188 -11.09 -18.53 -6.14
CA ARG A 188 -11.74 -19.82 -6.33
C ARG A 188 -11.97 -20.58 -5.02
N SER A 189 -11.40 -20.14 -3.92
CA SER A 189 -11.44 -20.84 -2.64
C SER A 189 -12.75 -20.68 -1.88
N ARG A 190 -13.77 -20.04 -2.46
CA ARG A 190 -15.08 -19.86 -1.84
C ARG A 190 -15.99 -21.09 -1.87
N SER A 191 -15.54 -22.16 -2.48
CA SER A 191 -16.42 -23.31 -2.76
C SER A 191 -16.44 -24.39 -1.68
N THR A 192 -15.79 -24.16 -0.55
CA THR A 192 -15.80 -25.16 0.54
C THR A 192 -16.03 -24.48 1.88
N ALA A 193 -17.24 -24.08 2.12
CA ALA A 193 -17.74 -23.83 3.47
C ALA A 193 -19.05 -24.53 3.62
#